data_cb1ac08c3c0677337689215f73b79635
#
_entry.id   cb1ac08c3c0677337689215f73b79635
#
_cell.length_a   1.000
_cell.length_b   1.000
_cell.length_c   1.000
_cell.angle_alpha   90.00
_cell.angle_beta   90.00
_cell.angle_gamma   90.00
#
_symmetry.space_group_name_H-M   'P 1'
#
loop_
_entity.id
_entity.type
_entity.pdbx_description
1 polymer ?
#
loop_
_entity_poly.entity_id
_entity_poly.type
_entity_poly.pdbx_seq_one_letter_code
_entity_poly.pdbx_strand_id
1 'polypeptide(L)'
;MVLGINNFFDARNKNAKVADFQDLDHLDGVSVSAVSANLYDQKRDDLVLFYFRNGANHSSLFTKSSVVSENIKWNRKIKSQKIHALLINTRNANALTGSDGYDALKILSIELSEKLTLKQKQDEEYPKNIRSDSILFACTGTIG
;
A
#
# COMPACT_ATOMS: atom_id res chain seq x y z
N MET A 1 4.46 -11.14 -15.47
CA MET A 1 3.42 -12.20 -15.35
C MET A 1 2.23 -11.55 -14.69
N VAL A 2 1.22 -11.16 -15.47
CA VAL A 2 -0.02 -10.58 -14.94
C VAL A 2 -0.77 -11.73 -14.30
N LEU A 3 -0.82 -11.77 -12.97
CA LEU A 3 -1.71 -12.68 -12.27
C LEU A 3 -3.14 -12.29 -12.63
N GLY A 4 -3.81 -13.13 -13.42
CA GLY A 4 -5.21 -12.95 -13.72
C GLY A 4 -6.00 -13.00 -12.43
N ILE A 5 -6.49 -11.85 -11.98
CA ILE A 5 -7.38 -11.70 -10.82
C ILE A 5 -8.58 -12.65 -10.96
N ASN A 6 -9.00 -12.95 -12.16
CA ASN A 6 -10.07 -13.89 -12.49
C ASN A 6 -9.88 -15.29 -11.88
N ASN A 7 -8.66 -15.84 -11.89
CA ASN A 7 -8.40 -17.16 -11.32
C ASN A 7 -8.54 -17.22 -9.80
N PHE A 8 -8.38 -16.10 -9.10
CA PHE A 8 -8.51 -16.07 -7.64
C PHE A 8 -9.98 -16.11 -7.19
N PHE A 9 -10.86 -15.46 -7.94
CA PHE A 9 -12.29 -15.43 -7.63
C PHE A 9 -13.02 -16.67 -8.10
N ASP A 10 -12.67 -17.26 -9.25
CA ASP A 10 -13.24 -18.50 -9.76
C ASP A 10 -12.99 -19.71 -8.84
N ALA A 11 -11.84 -19.75 -8.17
CA ALA A 11 -11.49 -20.88 -7.31
C ALA A 11 -12.22 -20.87 -5.95
N ARG A 12 -12.72 -19.74 -5.46
CA ARG A 12 -13.24 -19.62 -4.09
C ARG A 12 -14.71 -19.29 -3.96
N ASN A 13 -15.37 -18.81 -4.99
CA ASN A 13 -16.75 -18.32 -4.83
C ASN A 13 -17.61 -18.50 -6.09
N LYS A 14 -17.93 -19.75 -6.43
CA LYS A 14 -18.85 -20.07 -7.54
C LYS A 14 -20.23 -19.41 -7.42
N ASN A 15 -20.57 -18.85 -6.25
CA ASN A 15 -21.85 -18.20 -5.97
C ASN A 15 -21.75 -16.66 -5.86
N ALA A 16 -20.54 -16.09 -5.91
CA ALA A 16 -20.43 -14.63 -5.91
C ALA A 16 -20.74 -14.09 -7.29
N LYS A 17 -21.80 -13.33 -7.40
CA LYS A 17 -22.11 -12.52 -8.59
C LYS A 17 -21.15 -11.32 -8.64
N VAL A 18 -19.87 -11.59 -8.88
CA VAL A 18 -18.89 -10.54 -9.17
C VAL A 18 -18.88 -10.37 -10.68
N ALA A 19 -19.09 -9.16 -11.15
CA ALA A 19 -18.94 -8.84 -12.57
C ALA A 19 -17.53 -9.17 -13.02
N ASP A 20 -17.37 -9.66 -14.24
CA ASP A 20 -16.06 -9.86 -14.83
C ASP A 20 -15.28 -8.56 -14.79
N PHE A 21 -14.05 -8.62 -14.27
CA PHE A 21 -13.16 -7.46 -14.30
C PHE A 21 -12.73 -7.23 -15.74
N GLN A 22 -13.01 -6.05 -16.24
CA GLN A 22 -12.46 -5.62 -17.51
C GLN A 22 -10.94 -5.40 -17.36
N ASP A 23 -10.18 -5.74 -18.40
CA ASP A 23 -8.79 -5.33 -18.48
C ASP A 23 -8.73 -3.80 -18.43
N LEU A 24 -8.00 -3.29 -17.43
CA LEU A 24 -7.81 -1.85 -17.30
C LEU A 24 -6.67 -1.40 -18.19
N ASP A 25 -6.88 -0.31 -18.90
CA ASP A 25 -5.83 0.35 -19.64
C ASP A 25 -4.70 0.82 -18.70
N HIS A 26 -3.51 0.93 -19.27
CA HIS A 26 -2.36 1.45 -18.57
C HIS A 26 -2.61 2.90 -18.10
N LEU A 27 -2.44 3.15 -16.80
CA LEU A 27 -2.57 4.49 -16.21
C LEU A 27 -1.19 5.14 -16.12
N ASP A 28 -1.01 6.22 -16.87
CA ASP A 28 0.22 7.00 -16.79
C ASP A 28 0.48 7.53 -15.39
N GLY A 29 1.72 7.38 -14.95
CA GLY A 29 2.16 7.85 -13.64
C GLY A 29 1.78 6.94 -12.46
N VAL A 30 1.15 5.79 -12.72
CA VAL A 30 0.85 4.77 -11.71
C VAL A 30 1.68 3.52 -11.98
N SER A 31 2.38 3.04 -10.97
CA SER A 31 3.09 1.75 -11.01
C SER A 31 2.68 0.89 -9.82
N VAL A 32 2.55 -0.40 -10.07
CA VAL A 32 2.24 -1.39 -9.03
C VAL A 32 3.31 -2.46 -9.04
N SER A 33 3.82 -2.79 -7.85
CA SER A 33 4.77 -3.87 -7.64
C SER A 33 4.29 -4.76 -6.51
N ALA A 34 4.33 -6.07 -6.73
CA ALA A 34 4.06 -7.07 -5.72
C ALA A 34 5.29 -7.95 -5.54
N VAL A 35 5.67 -8.19 -4.29
CA VAL A 35 6.87 -8.97 -3.94
C VAL A 35 6.60 -9.83 -2.71
N SER A 36 7.42 -10.86 -2.56
CA SER A 36 7.51 -11.62 -1.31
C SER A 36 8.49 -10.92 -0.37
N ALA A 37 8.00 -10.42 0.74
CA ALA A 37 8.79 -9.92 1.87
C ALA A 37 9.09 -11.04 2.90
N ASN A 38 8.82 -12.29 2.55
CA ASN A 38 8.99 -13.47 3.40
C ASN A 38 8.19 -13.41 4.70
N LEU A 39 7.02 -12.79 4.67
CA LEU A 39 6.11 -12.78 5.81
C LEU A 39 5.43 -14.12 6.04
N TYR A 40 5.39 -14.99 5.03
CA TYR A 40 4.85 -16.35 5.08
C TYR A 40 5.97 -17.39 4.91
N ASP A 41 5.78 -18.57 5.46
CA ASP A 41 6.70 -19.70 5.30
C ASP A 41 6.78 -20.19 3.85
N GLN A 42 5.70 -20.02 3.11
CA GLN A 42 5.64 -20.31 1.67
C GLN A 42 5.91 -19.02 0.88
N LYS A 43 6.71 -19.12 -0.17
CA LYS A 43 6.97 -18.00 -1.07
C LYS A 43 5.69 -17.57 -1.78
N ARG A 44 5.24 -16.37 -1.47
CA ARG A 44 4.07 -15.72 -2.09
C ARG A 44 4.22 -14.20 -1.99
N ASP A 45 3.53 -13.50 -2.86
CA ASP A 45 3.49 -12.05 -2.78
C ASP A 45 2.66 -11.63 -1.56
N ASP A 46 3.30 -10.94 -0.64
CA ASP A 46 2.74 -10.52 0.64
C ASP A 46 2.91 -9.02 0.91
N LEU A 47 3.62 -8.33 0.01
CA LEU A 47 3.83 -6.90 0.04
C LEU A 47 3.53 -6.29 -1.33
N VAL A 48 2.66 -5.27 -1.35
CA VAL A 48 2.28 -4.56 -2.58
C VAL A 48 2.54 -3.08 -2.40
N LEU A 49 3.18 -2.48 -3.38
CA LEU A 49 3.43 -1.05 -3.47
C LEU A 49 2.68 -0.46 -4.67
N PHE A 50 1.80 0.49 -4.40
CA PHE A 50 1.31 1.43 -5.42
C PHE A 50 2.17 2.68 -5.37
N TYR A 51 2.75 3.05 -6.50
CA TYR A 51 3.56 4.25 -6.64
C TYR A 51 2.91 5.23 -7.62
N PHE A 52 2.69 6.45 -7.17
CA PHE A 52 2.10 7.54 -7.93
C PHE A 52 3.19 8.55 -8.25
N ARG A 53 3.76 8.47 -9.45
CA ARG A 53 4.92 9.27 -9.91
C ARG A 53 4.72 10.77 -9.67
N ASN A 54 3.58 11.30 -10.07
CA ASN A 54 3.24 12.72 -9.98
C ASN A 54 2.47 13.08 -8.71
N GLY A 55 2.31 12.10 -7.81
CA GLY A 55 1.40 12.17 -6.69
C GLY A 55 -0.07 12.10 -7.13
N ALA A 56 -0.89 11.44 -6.33
CA ALA A 56 -2.32 11.30 -6.54
C ALA A 56 -3.11 12.11 -5.49
N ASN A 57 -4.14 12.80 -5.90
CA ASN A 57 -5.12 13.35 -4.96
C ASN A 57 -5.83 12.20 -4.27
N HIS A 58 -6.06 12.32 -2.98
CA HIS A 58 -6.73 11.25 -2.22
C HIS A 58 -7.85 11.79 -1.35
N SER A 59 -8.80 10.92 -1.08
CA SER A 59 -9.83 11.13 -0.06
C SER A 59 -9.92 9.86 0.76
N SER A 60 -10.00 9.99 2.07
CA SER A 60 -9.98 8.86 2.99
C SER A 60 -11.19 8.87 3.92
N LEU A 61 -11.83 7.71 4.05
CA LEU A 61 -12.85 7.44 5.06
C LEU A 61 -12.28 6.46 6.09
N PHE A 62 -12.46 6.78 7.35
CA PHE A 62 -11.95 5.97 8.44
C PHE A 62 -13.07 5.44 9.32
N THR A 63 -12.85 4.28 9.92
CA THR A 63 -13.75 3.70 10.92
C THR A 63 -13.97 4.67 12.09
N LYS A 64 -15.14 4.58 12.71
CA LYS A 64 -15.48 5.28 13.97
C LYS A 64 -15.14 4.44 15.21
N SER A 65 -14.58 3.24 15.04
CA SER A 65 -14.14 2.39 16.16
C SER A 65 -13.17 3.13 17.07
N SER A 66 -13.29 2.88 18.36
CA SER A 66 -12.31 3.35 19.36
C SER A 66 -11.00 2.55 19.29
N VAL A 67 -11.05 1.32 18.79
CA VAL A 67 -9.88 0.47 18.59
C VAL A 67 -9.53 0.49 17.10
N VAL A 68 -8.41 1.12 16.78
CA VAL A 68 -7.91 1.25 15.41
C VAL A 68 -6.48 0.77 15.31
N SER A 69 -6.11 0.24 14.14
CA SER A 69 -4.72 -0.15 13.86
C SER A 69 -3.79 1.06 13.77
N GLU A 70 -2.50 0.82 13.94
CA GLU A 70 -1.49 1.87 13.83
C GLU A 70 -1.45 2.49 12.42
N ASN A 71 -1.74 1.72 11.38
CA ASN A 71 -1.91 2.22 10.02
C ASN A 71 -3.02 3.28 9.92
N ILE A 72 -4.15 3.06 10.58
CA ILE A 72 -5.24 4.03 10.61
C ILE A 72 -4.80 5.31 11.34
N LYS A 73 -4.09 5.16 12.48
CA LYS A 73 -3.57 6.30 13.23
C LYS A 73 -2.56 7.10 12.40
N TRP A 74 -1.70 6.42 11.65
CA TRP A 74 -0.77 7.04 10.71
C TRP A 74 -1.50 7.81 9.63
N ASN A 75 -2.38 7.13 8.88
CA ASN A 75 -3.07 7.70 7.73
C ASN A 75 -3.94 8.91 8.11
N ARG A 76 -4.55 8.90 9.31
CA ARG A 76 -5.32 10.06 9.83
C ARG A 76 -4.47 11.32 10.04
N LYS A 77 -3.16 11.19 10.25
CA LYS A 77 -2.24 12.31 10.45
C LYS A 77 -1.69 12.89 9.16
N ILE A 78 -1.87 12.21 8.04
CA ILE A 78 -1.43 12.69 6.74
C ILE A 78 -2.24 13.92 6.34
N LYS A 79 -1.53 15.03 6.18
CA LYS A 79 -2.11 16.32 5.76
C LYS A 79 -1.76 16.68 4.31
N SER A 80 -0.90 15.89 3.68
CA SER A 80 -0.54 16.10 2.29
C SER A 80 -1.78 15.96 1.40
N GLN A 81 -2.00 16.89 0.49
CA GLN A 81 -3.07 16.79 -0.50
C GLN A 81 -2.79 15.71 -1.52
N LYS A 82 -1.51 15.43 -1.78
CA LYS A 82 -1.07 14.40 -2.71
C LYS A 82 -0.31 13.31 -1.98
N ILE A 83 -0.66 12.07 -2.27
CA ILE A 83 0.10 10.91 -1.85
C ILE A 83 0.95 10.39 -3.00
N HIS A 84 2.13 9.87 -2.69
CA HIS A 84 3.05 9.29 -3.67
C HIS A 84 3.13 7.78 -3.58
N ALA A 85 2.71 7.19 -2.47
CA ALA A 85 2.70 5.75 -2.33
C ALA A 85 1.60 5.24 -1.39
N LEU A 86 1.15 4.01 -1.67
CA LEU A 86 0.39 3.18 -0.74
C LEU A 86 1.12 1.83 -0.64
N LEU A 87 1.59 1.51 0.56
CA LEU A 87 2.22 0.22 0.87
C LEU A 87 1.22 -0.66 1.63
N ILE A 88 1.02 -1.87 1.13
CA ILE A 88 0.06 -2.83 1.68
C ILE A 88 0.80 -4.12 2.02
N ASN A 89 0.67 -4.61 3.24
CA ASN A 89 1.14 -5.94 3.60
C ASN A 89 -0.01 -6.87 3.99
N THR A 90 0.22 -8.17 3.80
CA THR A 90 -0.64 -9.24 4.28
C THR A 90 0.03 -9.99 5.44
N ARG A 91 -0.61 -11.00 6.00
CA ARG A 91 -0.26 -11.83 7.14
C ARG A 91 -0.45 -11.15 8.51
N ASN A 92 0.16 -10.01 8.75
CA ASN A 92 0.10 -9.35 10.05
C ASN A 92 -0.66 -8.03 9.92
N ALA A 93 -1.75 -7.91 10.67
CA ALA A 93 -2.42 -6.65 10.85
C ALA A 93 -1.63 -5.85 11.92
N ASN A 94 -1.27 -4.62 11.60
CA ASN A 94 -0.61 -3.72 12.55
C ASN A 94 -1.65 -3.11 13.51
N ALA A 95 -2.32 -3.99 14.25
CA ALA A 95 -3.38 -3.64 15.20
C ALA A 95 -3.05 -4.22 16.56
N LEU A 96 -3.25 -3.44 17.61
CA LEU A 96 -2.88 -3.75 19.01
C LEU A 96 -1.36 -3.92 19.22
N THR A 97 -0.56 -3.36 18.34
CA THR A 97 0.91 -3.40 18.37
C THR A 97 1.53 -2.21 19.14
N GLY A 98 0.71 -1.26 19.56
CA GLY A 98 1.14 -0.12 20.36
C GLY A 98 2.12 0.83 19.66
N SER A 99 3.01 1.45 20.44
CA SER A 99 4.02 2.38 19.93
C SER A 99 4.95 1.76 18.89
N ASP A 100 5.34 0.51 19.11
CA ASP A 100 6.31 -0.17 18.24
C ASP A 100 5.77 -0.31 16.81
N GLY A 101 4.48 -0.66 16.68
CA GLY A 101 3.81 -0.73 15.38
C GLY A 101 3.73 0.63 14.69
N TYR A 102 3.54 1.71 15.44
CA TYR A 102 3.52 3.07 14.90
C TYR A 102 4.92 3.57 14.50
N ASP A 103 5.94 3.30 15.33
CA ASP A 103 7.31 3.70 15.06
C ASP A 103 7.90 2.93 13.86
N ALA A 104 7.52 1.66 13.69
CA ALA A 104 7.86 0.91 12.48
C ALA A 104 7.32 1.58 11.21
N LEU A 105 6.06 2.07 11.21
CA LEU A 105 5.51 2.81 10.06
C LEU A 105 6.28 4.11 9.79
N LYS A 106 6.71 4.80 10.83
CA LYS A 106 7.51 6.02 10.71
C LYS A 106 8.86 5.73 10.04
N ILE A 107 9.55 4.68 10.45
CA ILE A 107 10.81 4.25 9.82
C ILE A 107 10.58 3.88 8.36
N LEU A 108 9.60 3.02 8.09
CA LEU A 108 9.24 2.60 6.74
C LEU A 108 8.89 3.78 5.84
N SER A 109 8.18 4.78 6.36
CA SER A 109 7.81 5.96 5.58
C SER A 109 9.02 6.79 5.16
N ILE A 110 10.00 6.93 6.05
CA ILE A 110 11.25 7.65 5.76
C ILE A 110 12.04 6.89 4.69
N GLU A 111 12.33 5.61 4.93
CA GLU A 111 13.11 4.80 4.00
C GLU A 111 12.45 4.70 2.62
N LEU A 112 11.14 4.48 2.57
CA LEU A 112 10.42 4.39 1.31
C LEU A 112 10.42 5.73 0.56
N SER A 113 10.24 6.85 1.27
CA SER A 113 10.28 8.18 0.66
C SER A 113 11.67 8.49 0.06
N GLU A 114 12.74 8.10 0.73
CA GLU A 114 14.11 8.25 0.22
C GLU A 114 14.35 7.40 -1.02
N LYS A 115 13.95 6.12 -1.00
CA LYS A 115 14.06 5.22 -2.15
C LYS A 115 13.27 5.72 -3.36
N LEU A 116 12.05 6.17 -3.15
CA LEU A 116 11.21 6.73 -4.23
C LEU A 116 11.76 8.06 -4.75
N THR A 117 12.35 8.89 -3.89
CA THR A 117 13.04 10.11 -4.31
C THR A 117 14.26 9.79 -5.18
N LEU A 118 15.05 8.77 -4.83
CA LEU A 118 16.16 8.32 -5.66
C LEU A 118 15.68 7.79 -7.01
N LYS A 119 14.58 7.03 -7.03
CA LYS A 119 13.97 6.58 -8.27
C LYS A 119 13.51 7.75 -9.14
N GLN A 120 12.88 8.77 -8.58
CA GLN A 120 12.52 10.00 -9.29
C GLN A 120 13.74 10.65 -9.95
N LYS A 121 14.87 10.75 -9.24
CA LYS A 121 16.10 11.33 -9.76
C LYS A 121 16.73 10.54 -10.91
N GLN A 122 16.45 9.25 -10.99
CA GLN A 122 16.93 8.40 -12.09
C GLN A 122 16.03 8.46 -13.32
N ASP A 123 14.71 8.57 -13.10
CA ASP A 123 13.71 8.36 -14.14
C ASP A 123 13.17 9.68 -14.71
N GLU A 124 13.34 10.82 -14.01
CA GLU A 124 12.69 12.08 -14.35
C GLU A 124 13.69 13.21 -14.59
N GLU A 125 13.42 14.04 -15.60
CA GLU A 125 14.20 15.25 -15.87
C GLU A 125 14.05 16.28 -14.74
N TYR A 126 12.86 16.34 -14.14
CA TYR A 126 12.53 17.25 -13.02
C TYR A 126 12.06 16.47 -11.80
N PRO A 127 12.99 15.82 -11.07
CA PRO A 127 12.64 14.94 -9.98
C PRO A 127 12.07 15.71 -8.79
N LYS A 128 11.06 15.12 -8.15
CA LYS A 128 10.45 15.64 -6.93
C LYS A 128 11.00 14.92 -5.71
N ASN A 129 11.19 15.65 -4.64
CA ASN A 129 11.46 15.04 -3.34
C ASN A 129 10.14 14.50 -2.77
N ILE A 130 10.09 13.19 -2.57
CA ILE A 130 8.94 12.51 -1.97
C ILE A 130 9.07 12.58 -0.45
N ARG A 131 8.02 13.05 0.19
CA ARG A 131 7.98 13.24 1.65
C ARG A 131 7.40 12.00 2.32
N SER A 132 7.89 11.68 3.53
CA SER A 132 7.38 10.57 4.33
C SER A 132 5.89 10.71 4.68
N ASP A 133 5.40 11.94 4.82
CA ASP A 133 3.98 12.25 5.07
C ASP A 133 3.10 12.22 3.80
N SER A 134 3.60 11.69 2.70
CA SER A 134 2.85 11.41 1.47
C SER A 134 2.70 9.91 1.20
N ILE A 135 2.95 9.07 2.20
CA ILE A 135 2.89 7.62 2.10
C ILE A 135 1.79 7.08 3.01
N LEU A 136 0.86 6.35 2.41
CA LEU A 136 -0.21 5.63 3.10
C LEU A 136 0.19 4.17 3.34
N PHE A 137 -0.35 3.59 4.41
CA PHE A 137 -0.16 2.19 4.75
C PHE A 137 -1.50 1.47 4.91
N ALA A 138 -1.54 0.23 4.46
CA ALA A 138 -2.62 -0.70 4.75
C ALA A 138 -2.04 -2.06 5.17
N CYS A 139 -2.76 -2.78 5.99
CA CYS A 139 -2.37 -4.12 6.41
C CYS A 139 -3.60 -4.99 6.60
N THR A 140 -3.40 -6.29 6.45
CA THR A 140 -4.40 -7.31 6.76
C THR A 140 -3.74 -8.55 7.31
N GLY A 141 -4.45 -9.31 8.16
CA GLY A 141 -3.97 -10.58 8.69
C GLY A 141 -4.21 -10.76 10.17
N THR A 142 -3.33 -11.51 10.82
CA THR A 142 -3.41 -11.80 12.26
C THR A 142 -3.23 -10.54 13.09
N ILE A 143 -4.03 -10.40 14.12
CA ILE A 143 -3.99 -9.29 15.10
C ILE A 143 -3.22 -9.73 16.33
N GLY A 144 -2.27 -8.90 16.79
CA GLY A 144 -1.48 -9.12 18.00
C GLY A 144 -0.15 -9.77 17.78
#